data_a5614d04f1f09d0aad90437b55a08d3f
#
_entry.id   a5614d04f1f09d0aad90437b55a08d3f
#
_cell.length_a   1.000
_cell.length_b   1.000
_cell.length_c   1.000
_cell.angle_alpha   90.00
_cell.angle_beta   90.00
_cell.angle_gamma   90.00
#
_symmetry.space_group_name_H-M   'P 1'
#
loop_
_entity.id
_entity.type
_entity.pdbx_description
1 polymer ?
#
loop_
_entity_poly.entity_id
_entity_poly.type
_entity_poly.pdbx_seq_one_letter_code
_entity_poly.pdbx_strand_id
1 'polypeptide(L)'
;IDAARAVNYVGAGTVEFIVEQDGTAYFMEMNTRLQVEHPVTEMITGQDLVEWQLRVAFGEPLPKQQHELQIHGHALEARVYAEEPEKGFIPAIGQISYLHYPEQSDCVRVDSGIVEGDEISTYYDPMIAKLIVWGKNREAALTQMHHALGQFHVDGLGNNIAFLDRLVLCESFKNAHLDTGLIQREEESLLKPSADISVELVVSAALIELLSRQAQNPVPSNPVWQQKAFWRLNQKNSHTVQLQRNGFTLKAQFSTQDQGFVASYNGQQIEIQGQLVDAHTLALQLAGKQQKLAFSQTEQGITLFQNGQSYKFNYLKSDFNNQDEQGTENNLIAPMPGVITQVLVAANDKVKKDDVLMTLEAMKIEYSIRAPHDGIIASSYFQKGDQVKAGDELVEFQLLAEEVA
;
A
#
# COMPACT_ATOMS: atom_id res chain seq x y z
N ILE A 1 8.17 -34.88 -10.86
CA ILE A 1 7.53 -35.70 -11.91
C ILE A 1 7.03 -37.03 -11.33
N ASP A 2 7.86 -37.77 -10.60
CA ASP A 2 7.50 -39.11 -10.12
C ASP A 2 6.31 -39.11 -9.15
N ALA A 3 6.20 -38.09 -8.30
CA ALA A 3 5.03 -37.90 -7.43
C ALA A 3 3.73 -37.73 -8.24
N ALA A 4 3.74 -36.92 -9.30
CA ALA A 4 2.59 -36.74 -10.18
C ALA A 4 2.24 -38.04 -10.96
N ARG A 5 3.26 -38.79 -11.41
CA ARG A 5 3.07 -40.10 -12.08
C ARG A 5 2.47 -41.13 -11.14
N ALA A 6 2.90 -41.16 -9.86
CA ALA A 6 2.41 -42.11 -8.88
C ALA A 6 0.90 -42.02 -8.64
N VAL A 7 0.30 -40.84 -8.87
CA VAL A 7 -1.15 -40.59 -8.71
C VAL A 7 -1.87 -40.39 -10.04
N ASN A 8 -1.21 -40.64 -11.19
CA ASN A 8 -1.73 -40.42 -12.54
C ASN A 8 -2.32 -39.01 -12.72
N TYR A 9 -1.61 -37.99 -12.21
CA TYR A 9 -2.08 -36.63 -12.23
C TYR A 9 -2.03 -36.05 -13.66
N VAL A 10 -3.11 -35.35 -14.06
CA VAL A 10 -3.22 -34.65 -15.34
C VAL A 10 -3.60 -33.19 -15.06
N GLY A 11 -2.85 -32.26 -15.59
CA GLY A 11 -3.06 -30.82 -15.42
C GLY A 11 -1.83 -30.12 -14.87
N ALA A 12 -1.96 -28.79 -14.64
CA ALA A 12 -0.93 -28.02 -13.98
C ALA A 12 -0.94 -28.29 -12.47
N GLY A 13 0.23 -28.42 -11.86
CA GLY A 13 0.37 -28.63 -10.42
C GLY A 13 1.77 -28.35 -9.94
N THR A 14 1.91 -28.16 -8.64
CA THR A 14 3.19 -27.95 -7.97
C THR A 14 3.34 -28.95 -6.82
N VAL A 15 4.46 -29.65 -6.79
CA VAL A 15 4.83 -30.52 -5.67
C VAL A 15 5.79 -29.76 -4.77
N GLU A 16 5.44 -29.65 -3.51
CA GLU A 16 6.21 -28.89 -2.51
C GLU A 16 7.02 -29.80 -1.60
N PHE A 17 8.25 -29.37 -1.32
CA PHE A 17 9.18 -30.07 -0.47
C PHE A 17 9.79 -29.11 0.56
N ILE A 18 9.99 -29.57 1.80
CA ILE A 18 10.91 -28.95 2.73
C ILE A 18 12.30 -29.55 2.50
N VAL A 19 13.31 -28.69 2.41
CA VAL A 19 14.70 -29.13 2.20
C VAL A 19 15.56 -28.66 3.36
N GLU A 20 16.25 -29.58 4.03
CA GLU A 20 17.22 -29.27 5.07
C GLU A 20 18.53 -28.72 4.49
N GLN A 21 19.40 -28.18 5.35
CA GLN A 21 20.67 -27.60 4.91
C GLN A 21 21.64 -28.64 4.30
N ASP A 22 21.51 -29.92 4.64
CA ASP A 22 22.29 -31.04 4.08
C ASP A 22 21.76 -31.50 2.71
N GLY A 23 20.65 -30.92 2.23
CA GLY A 23 20.00 -31.28 0.97
C GLY A 23 18.95 -32.38 1.07
N THR A 24 18.67 -32.89 2.28
CA THR A 24 17.60 -33.89 2.50
C THR A 24 16.23 -33.22 2.24
N ALA A 25 15.43 -33.80 1.33
CA ALA A 25 14.13 -33.25 0.92
C ALA A 25 12.98 -34.13 1.46
N TYR A 26 11.98 -33.47 2.04
CA TYR A 26 10.77 -34.10 2.56
C TYR A 26 9.56 -33.57 1.79
N PHE A 27 8.72 -34.48 1.30
CA PHE A 27 7.46 -34.14 0.65
C PHE A 27 6.51 -33.46 1.63
N MET A 28 5.95 -32.33 1.23
CA MET A 28 4.93 -31.62 2.00
C MET A 28 3.54 -31.88 1.44
N GLU A 29 3.28 -31.33 0.26
CA GLU A 29 1.98 -31.38 -0.39
C GLU A 29 2.10 -31.28 -1.91
N MET A 30 0.97 -31.50 -2.59
CA MET A 30 0.82 -31.23 -4.00
C MET A 30 -0.36 -30.30 -4.21
N ASN A 31 -0.10 -29.12 -4.77
CA ASN A 31 -1.13 -28.21 -5.20
C ASN A 31 -1.62 -28.62 -6.60
N THR A 32 -2.85 -29.11 -6.67
CA THR A 32 -3.44 -29.66 -7.92
C THR A 32 -4.14 -28.57 -8.74
N ARG A 33 -3.48 -27.46 -8.92
CA ARG A 33 -3.94 -26.27 -9.65
C ARG A 33 -2.77 -25.47 -10.18
N LEU A 34 -3.03 -24.58 -11.12
CA LEU A 34 -2.07 -23.53 -11.46
C LEU A 34 -1.85 -22.62 -10.26
N GLN A 35 -0.61 -22.30 -9.93
CA GLN A 35 -0.29 -21.37 -8.84
C GLN A 35 -0.32 -19.92 -9.29
N VAL A 36 -0.48 -19.01 -8.32
CA VAL A 36 -0.50 -17.56 -8.60
C VAL A 36 0.81 -17.12 -9.24
N GLU A 37 1.94 -17.66 -8.77
CA GLU A 37 3.30 -17.33 -9.19
C GLU A 37 3.80 -18.05 -10.46
N HIS A 38 2.91 -18.72 -11.22
CA HIS A 38 3.29 -19.35 -12.50
C HIS A 38 4.01 -18.41 -13.48
N PRO A 39 3.74 -17.08 -13.51
CA PRO A 39 4.42 -16.17 -14.43
C PRO A 39 5.94 -16.13 -14.25
N VAL A 40 6.47 -16.40 -13.06
CA VAL A 40 7.92 -16.51 -12.86
C VAL A 40 8.50 -17.65 -13.71
N THR A 41 7.84 -18.81 -13.69
CA THR A 41 8.24 -19.95 -14.53
C THR A 41 8.10 -19.63 -16.01
N GLU A 42 7.01 -18.97 -16.42
CA GLU A 42 6.78 -18.56 -17.79
C GLU A 42 7.88 -17.63 -18.31
N MET A 43 8.25 -16.60 -17.53
CA MET A 43 9.28 -15.63 -17.92
C MET A 43 10.68 -16.22 -18.04
N ILE A 44 11.04 -17.21 -17.22
CA ILE A 44 12.37 -17.83 -17.30
C ILE A 44 12.46 -19.00 -18.30
N THR A 45 11.33 -19.57 -18.71
CA THR A 45 11.32 -20.71 -19.63
C THR A 45 10.77 -20.36 -21.02
N GLY A 46 10.11 -19.20 -21.16
CA GLY A 46 9.46 -18.80 -22.40
C GLY A 46 8.27 -19.67 -22.79
N GLN A 47 7.58 -20.27 -21.79
CA GLN A 47 6.38 -21.08 -22.00
C GLN A 47 5.16 -20.33 -21.50
N ASP A 48 3.98 -20.63 -22.07
CA ASP A 48 2.67 -20.20 -21.58
C ASP A 48 1.97 -21.41 -20.95
N LEU A 49 1.91 -21.43 -19.62
CA LEU A 49 1.34 -22.55 -18.85
C LEU A 49 -0.18 -22.60 -18.94
N VAL A 50 -0.84 -21.48 -19.17
CA VAL A 50 -2.29 -21.41 -19.39
C VAL A 50 -2.64 -22.00 -20.75
N GLU A 51 -1.90 -21.66 -21.79
CA GLU A 51 -2.03 -22.30 -23.10
C GLU A 51 -1.82 -23.81 -23.00
N TRP A 52 -0.81 -24.26 -22.25
CA TRP A 52 -0.56 -25.68 -22.05
C TRP A 52 -1.72 -26.40 -21.36
N GLN A 53 -2.34 -25.76 -20.35
CA GLN A 53 -3.54 -26.31 -19.70
C GLN A 53 -4.68 -26.53 -20.70
N LEU A 54 -4.92 -25.55 -21.60
CA LEU A 54 -5.95 -25.64 -22.61
C LEU A 54 -5.63 -26.78 -23.63
N ARG A 55 -4.40 -26.90 -24.11
CA ARG A 55 -3.96 -27.96 -25.00
C ARG A 55 -4.16 -29.35 -24.40
N VAL A 56 -3.72 -29.52 -23.13
CA VAL A 56 -3.91 -30.79 -22.41
C VAL A 56 -5.39 -31.10 -22.19
N ALA A 57 -6.22 -30.12 -21.91
CA ALA A 57 -7.67 -30.30 -21.79
C ALA A 57 -8.35 -30.71 -23.11
N PHE A 58 -7.79 -30.28 -24.24
CA PHE A 58 -8.20 -30.73 -25.57
C PHE A 58 -7.68 -32.14 -25.95
N GLY A 59 -6.86 -32.77 -25.09
CA GLY A 59 -6.29 -34.09 -25.31
C GLY A 59 -4.99 -34.08 -26.12
N GLU A 60 -4.37 -32.91 -26.30
CA GLU A 60 -3.07 -32.83 -26.97
C GLU A 60 -1.94 -33.29 -26.03
N PRO A 61 -0.85 -33.85 -26.56
CA PRO A 61 0.34 -34.13 -25.79
C PRO A 61 1.02 -32.82 -25.31
N LEU A 62 1.87 -32.90 -24.28
CA LEU A 62 2.66 -31.75 -23.84
C LEU A 62 3.48 -31.19 -25.01
N PRO A 63 3.49 -29.84 -25.19
CA PRO A 63 4.19 -29.19 -26.31
C PRO A 63 5.72 -29.42 -26.30
N LYS A 64 6.32 -29.67 -25.13
CA LYS A 64 7.76 -29.91 -24.95
C LYS A 64 8.04 -31.03 -23.97
N GLN A 65 9.16 -31.69 -24.16
CA GLN A 65 9.72 -32.66 -23.22
C GLN A 65 10.58 -31.96 -22.19
N GLN A 66 10.82 -32.61 -21.04
CA GLN A 66 11.59 -32.04 -19.93
C GLN A 66 13.01 -31.57 -20.35
N HIS A 67 13.68 -32.28 -21.22
CA HIS A 67 15.04 -31.97 -21.68
C HIS A 67 15.11 -30.79 -22.68
N GLU A 68 13.97 -30.37 -23.23
CA GLU A 68 13.88 -29.22 -24.13
C GLU A 68 13.65 -27.90 -23.41
N LEU A 69 13.34 -27.96 -22.10
CA LEU A 69 13.16 -26.78 -21.27
C LEU A 69 14.50 -26.25 -20.78
N GLN A 70 14.70 -24.95 -20.92
CA GLN A 70 15.88 -24.25 -20.46
C GLN A 70 15.47 -23.03 -19.64
N ILE A 71 16.26 -22.73 -18.63
CA ILE A 71 16.06 -21.55 -17.77
C ILE A 71 16.94 -20.42 -18.32
N HIS A 72 16.31 -19.26 -18.59
CA HIS A 72 16.97 -18.05 -19.07
C HIS A 72 16.73 -16.90 -18.09
N GLY A 73 17.81 -16.34 -17.56
CA GLY A 73 17.77 -15.20 -16.67
C GLY A 73 17.18 -15.53 -15.30
N HIS A 74 16.54 -14.55 -14.71
CA HIS A 74 15.92 -14.60 -13.38
C HIS A 74 14.65 -13.78 -13.38
N ALA A 75 13.59 -14.27 -12.76
CA ALA A 75 12.35 -13.53 -12.62
C ALA A 75 11.96 -13.41 -11.15
N LEU A 76 11.25 -12.34 -10.83
CA LEU A 76 10.63 -12.08 -9.52
C LEU A 76 9.17 -11.73 -9.73
N GLU A 77 8.32 -12.18 -8.82
CA GLU A 77 6.92 -11.77 -8.75
C GLU A 77 6.67 -11.11 -7.39
N ALA A 78 5.99 -9.98 -7.41
CA ALA A 78 5.46 -9.31 -6.25
C ALA A 78 3.93 -9.31 -6.32
N ARG A 79 3.28 -9.86 -5.29
CA ARG A 79 1.82 -9.77 -5.12
C ARG A 79 1.50 -8.45 -4.43
N VAL A 80 0.87 -7.53 -5.16
CA VAL A 80 0.42 -6.26 -4.62
C VAL A 80 -0.94 -6.47 -3.98
N TYR A 81 -1.00 -6.27 -2.67
CA TYR A 81 -2.19 -6.45 -1.86
C TYR A 81 -2.71 -5.12 -1.29
N ALA A 82 -4.03 -5.04 -1.15
CA ALA A 82 -4.69 -4.03 -0.33
C ALA A 82 -4.59 -4.44 1.15
N GLU A 83 -3.49 -4.05 1.79
CA GLU A 83 -3.19 -4.38 3.20
C GLU A 83 -2.30 -3.30 3.83
N GLU A 84 -2.28 -3.25 5.16
CA GLU A 84 -1.46 -2.32 5.93
C GLU A 84 -0.33 -3.07 6.67
N PRO A 85 0.88 -3.18 6.09
CA PRO A 85 1.99 -3.93 6.68
C PRO A 85 2.39 -3.41 8.06
N GLU A 86 2.36 -2.08 8.27
CA GLU A 86 2.71 -1.43 9.52
C GLU A 86 1.73 -1.74 10.67
N LYS A 87 0.55 -2.26 10.34
CA LYS A 87 -0.49 -2.69 11.30
C LYS A 87 -0.63 -4.22 11.36
N GLY A 88 0.41 -4.96 10.95
CA GLY A 88 0.39 -6.41 10.95
C GLY A 88 -0.32 -7.03 9.76
N PHE A 89 -0.26 -6.39 8.60
CA PHE A 89 -0.83 -6.86 7.33
C PHE A 89 -2.36 -6.99 7.35
N ILE A 90 -3.03 -6.11 8.10
CA ILE A 90 -4.50 -6.05 8.11
C ILE A 90 -4.99 -5.70 6.70
N PRO A 91 -5.97 -6.46 6.13
CA PRO A 91 -6.57 -6.12 4.85
C PRO A 91 -7.19 -4.72 4.85
N ALA A 92 -6.88 -3.94 3.83
CA ALA A 92 -7.48 -2.64 3.58
C ALA A 92 -8.64 -2.80 2.59
N ILE A 93 -9.80 -2.28 2.94
CA ILE A 93 -10.98 -2.28 2.09
C ILE A 93 -11.34 -0.86 1.68
N GLY A 94 -11.99 -0.71 0.55
CA GLY A 94 -12.43 0.58 0.06
C GLY A 94 -12.35 0.69 -1.45
N GLN A 95 -12.62 1.89 -1.95
CA GLN A 95 -12.57 2.20 -3.36
C GLN A 95 -11.17 2.66 -3.77
N ILE A 96 -10.67 2.16 -4.88
CA ILE A 96 -9.43 2.62 -5.50
C ILE A 96 -9.73 3.94 -6.21
N SER A 97 -9.25 5.04 -5.65
CA SER A 97 -9.46 6.39 -6.19
C SER A 97 -8.48 6.75 -7.30
N TYR A 98 -7.32 6.09 -7.36
CA TYR A 98 -6.30 6.24 -8.39
C TYR A 98 -5.49 4.97 -8.54
N LEU A 99 -5.26 4.56 -9.79
CA LEU A 99 -4.48 3.37 -10.12
C LEU A 99 -3.62 3.62 -11.35
N HIS A 100 -2.31 3.46 -11.18
CA HIS A 100 -1.36 3.53 -12.28
C HIS A 100 -0.41 2.34 -12.22
N TYR A 101 -0.39 1.55 -13.28
CA TYR A 101 0.51 0.42 -13.45
C TYR A 101 1.84 0.86 -14.07
N PRO A 102 2.96 0.19 -13.74
CA PRO A 102 4.21 0.39 -14.48
C PRO A 102 4.05 0.02 -15.96
N GLU A 103 4.82 0.68 -16.81
CA GLU A 103 4.82 0.40 -18.25
C GLU A 103 5.25 -1.05 -18.51
N GLN A 104 4.40 -1.79 -19.20
CA GLN A 104 4.67 -3.19 -19.55
C GLN A 104 5.68 -3.29 -20.69
N SER A 105 6.55 -4.30 -20.63
CA SER A 105 7.60 -4.59 -21.61
C SER A 105 7.96 -6.08 -21.59
N ASP A 106 8.93 -6.48 -22.37
CA ASP A 106 9.46 -7.86 -22.34
C ASP A 106 10.04 -8.24 -20.95
N CYS A 107 10.36 -7.24 -20.13
CA CYS A 107 10.93 -7.42 -18.79
C CYS A 107 9.99 -7.04 -17.64
N VAL A 108 8.83 -6.47 -17.91
CA VAL A 108 7.83 -6.05 -16.91
C VAL A 108 6.44 -6.47 -17.37
N ARG A 109 5.79 -7.30 -16.55
CA ARG A 109 4.43 -7.77 -16.78
C ARG A 109 3.57 -7.44 -15.55
N VAL A 110 2.34 -7.02 -15.79
CA VAL A 110 1.33 -6.81 -14.74
C VAL A 110 0.11 -7.65 -15.07
N ASP A 111 -0.24 -8.57 -14.15
CA ASP A 111 -1.49 -9.33 -14.23
C ASP A 111 -2.46 -8.77 -13.19
N SER A 112 -3.54 -8.16 -13.64
CA SER A 112 -4.58 -7.60 -12.78
C SER A 112 -5.96 -7.76 -13.38
N GLY A 113 -6.97 -7.87 -12.52
CA GLY A 113 -8.38 -7.78 -12.86
C GLY A 113 -9.05 -6.53 -12.29
N ILE A 114 -8.29 -5.60 -11.73
CA ILE A 114 -8.74 -4.40 -11.02
C ILE A 114 -8.48 -3.18 -11.88
N VAL A 115 -9.42 -2.23 -11.88
CA VAL A 115 -9.29 -0.92 -12.54
C VAL A 115 -9.56 0.20 -11.55
N GLU A 116 -9.19 1.43 -11.90
CA GLU A 116 -9.53 2.62 -11.13
C GLU A 116 -11.04 2.74 -10.95
N GLY A 117 -11.49 3.01 -9.74
CA GLY A 117 -12.90 3.07 -9.36
C GLY A 117 -13.45 1.77 -8.79
N ASP A 118 -12.76 0.65 -8.93
CA ASP A 118 -13.18 -0.63 -8.33
C ASP A 118 -13.10 -0.58 -6.80
N GLU A 119 -13.92 -1.43 -6.17
CA GLU A 119 -13.97 -1.60 -4.73
C GLU A 119 -13.31 -2.91 -4.30
N ILE A 120 -12.35 -2.83 -3.39
CA ILE A 120 -11.81 -4.00 -2.68
C ILE A 120 -12.71 -4.29 -1.50
N SER A 121 -13.35 -5.46 -1.52
CA SER A 121 -14.33 -5.89 -0.51
C SER A 121 -13.80 -7.02 0.35
N THR A 122 -14.50 -7.33 1.44
CA THR A 122 -14.18 -8.44 2.37
C THR A 122 -14.49 -9.83 1.81
N TYR A 123 -15.15 -9.93 0.67
CA TYR A 123 -15.62 -11.20 0.13
C TYR A 123 -14.59 -11.97 -0.67
N TYR A 124 -13.55 -11.28 -1.16
CA TYR A 124 -12.52 -11.84 -2.01
C TYR A 124 -11.13 -11.58 -1.42
N ASP A 125 -10.13 -12.23 -2.02
CA ASP A 125 -8.73 -11.97 -1.73
C ASP A 125 -8.39 -10.49 -2.04
N PRO A 126 -7.70 -9.75 -1.14
CA PRO A 126 -7.40 -8.34 -1.35
C PRO A 126 -6.27 -8.08 -2.36
N MET A 127 -5.91 -9.05 -3.19
CA MET A 127 -4.86 -8.91 -4.19
C MET A 127 -5.30 -7.95 -5.31
N ILE A 128 -4.58 -6.84 -5.46
CA ILE A 128 -4.80 -5.83 -6.50
C ILE A 128 -4.22 -6.32 -7.83
N ALA A 129 -2.97 -6.80 -7.80
CA ALA A 129 -2.27 -7.24 -8.98
C ALA A 129 -1.07 -8.11 -8.64
N LYS A 130 -0.53 -8.79 -9.65
CA LYS A 130 0.80 -9.36 -9.64
C LYS A 130 1.71 -8.51 -10.52
N LEU A 131 2.84 -8.11 -9.97
CA LEU A 131 3.91 -7.46 -10.73
C LEU A 131 5.04 -8.47 -10.92
N ILE A 132 5.34 -8.78 -12.17
CA ILE A 132 6.35 -9.76 -12.55
C ILE A 132 7.43 -9.05 -13.34
N VAL A 133 8.69 -9.32 -12.99
CA VAL A 133 9.83 -8.76 -13.69
C VAL A 133 10.84 -9.82 -14.05
N TRP A 134 11.57 -9.56 -15.14
CA TRP A 134 12.66 -10.41 -15.60
C TRP A 134 13.98 -9.61 -15.69
N GLY A 135 15.08 -10.30 -15.42
CA GLY A 135 16.42 -9.80 -15.61
C GLY A 135 17.41 -10.90 -16.01
N LYS A 136 18.54 -10.52 -16.61
CA LYS A 136 19.58 -11.48 -17.01
C LYS A 136 20.16 -12.29 -15.84
N ASN A 137 20.03 -11.78 -14.63
CA ASN A 137 20.42 -12.40 -13.36
C ASN A 137 19.55 -11.81 -12.22
N ARG A 138 19.72 -12.32 -10.99
CA ARG A 138 18.98 -11.87 -9.82
C ARG A 138 19.13 -10.37 -9.55
N GLU A 139 20.34 -9.82 -9.64
CA GLU A 139 20.60 -8.40 -9.39
C GLU A 139 19.83 -7.50 -10.38
N ALA A 140 19.87 -7.85 -11.67
CA ALA A 140 19.10 -7.14 -12.69
C ALA A 140 17.59 -7.24 -12.46
N ALA A 141 17.07 -8.42 -12.06
CA ALA A 141 15.67 -8.60 -11.74
C ALA A 141 15.26 -7.78 -10.51
N LEU A 142 16.07 -7.73 -9.44
CA LEU A 142 15.84 -6.89 -8.26
C LEU A 142 15.81 -5.40 -8.60
N THR A 143 16.75 -4.94 -9.42
CA THR A 143 16.78 -3.55 -9.91
C THR A 143 15.51 -3.23 -10.70
N GLN A 144 15.08 -4.14 -11.59
CA GLN A 144 13.88 -3.97 -12.37
C GLN A 144 12.61 -3.95 -11.48
N MET A 145 12.55 -4.80 -10.44
CA MET A 145 11.43 -4.82 -9.50
C MET A 145 11.34 -3.51 -8.73
N HIS A 146 12.46 -2.99 -8.21
CA HIS A 146 12.51 -1.69 -7.55
C HIS A 146 12.00 -0.55 -8.44
N HIS A 147 12.45 -0.51 -9.70
CA HIS A 147 11.98 0.49 -10.65
C HIS A 147 10.48 0.36 -10.95
N ALA A 148 9.99 -0.87 -11.16
CA ALA A 148 8.59 -1.10 -11.47
C ALA A 148 7.67 -0.79 -10.28
N LEU A 149 8.06 -1.15 -9.04
CA LEU A 149 7.34 -0.75 -7.82
C LEU A 149 7.30 0.77 -7.65
N GLY A 150 8.39 1.46 -8.03
CA GLY A 150 8.45 2.92 -8.03
C GLY A 150 7.47 3.62 -8.98
N GLN A 151 6.99 2.91 -9.99
CA GLN A 151 6.00 3.38 -10.96
C GLN A 151 4.59 2.86 -10.69
N PHE A 152 4.41 1.97 -9.72
CA PHE A 152 3.13 1.41 -9.36
C PHE A 152 2.46 2.29 -8.30
N HIS A 153 1.38 2.97 -8.66
CA HIS A 153 0.70 3.91 -7.77
C HIS A 153 -0.71 3.44 -7.49
N VAL A 154 -1.07 3.40 -6.22
CA VAL A 154 -2.43 3.09 -5.74
C VAL A 154 -2.81 4.11 -4.67
N ASP A 155 -3.99 4.71 -4.80
CA ASP A 155 -4.59 5.58 -3.79
C ASP A 155 -6.05 5.19 -3.51
N GLY A 156 -6.56 5.61 -2.38
CA GLY A 156 -7.91 5.30 -1.88
C GLY A 156 -7.90 4.31 -0.72
N LEU A 157 -6.92 3.40 -0.67
CA LEU A 157 -6.80 2.39 0.40
C LEU A 157 -5.32 2.08 0.71
N GLY A 158 -5.07 1.42 1.85
CA GLY A 158 -3.75 0.92 2.22
C GLY A 158 -3.26 -0.17 1.26
N ASN A 159 -1.95 -0.22 1.00
CA ASN A 159 -1.35 -1.24 0.15
C ASN A 159 0.08 -1.56 0.59
N ASN A 160 0.62 -2.68 0.13
CA ASN A 160 1.92 -3.19 0.53
C ASN A 160 3.09 -2.78 -0.40
N ILE A 161 2.89 -1.88 -1.36
CA ILE A 161 3.92 -1.50 -2.36
C ILE A 161 5.19 -1.00 -1.67
N ALA A 162 5.04 -0.11 -0.67
CA ALA A 162 6.18 0.45 0.06
C ALA A 162 6.96 -0.62 0.84
N PHE A 163 6.27 -1.60 1.42
CA PHE A 163 6.87 -2.75 2.07
C PHE A 163 7.63 -3.63 1.07
N LEU A 164 7.02 -3.95 -0.07
CA LEU A 164 7.64 -4.74 -1.13
C LEU A 164 8.92 -4.08 -1.66
N ASP A 165 8.91 -2.76 -1.83
CA ASP A 165 10.09 -2.01 -2.26
C ASP A 165 11.22 -2.07 -1.23
N ARG A 166 10.92 -1.87 0.06
CA ARG A 166 11.89 -2.03 1.16
C ARG A 166 12.44 -3.46 1.21
N LEU A 167 11.59 -4.47 1.00
CA LEU A 167 12.00 -5.87 0.98
C LEU A 167 12.97 -6.16 -0.17
N VAL A 168 12.69 -5.68 -1.37
CA VAL A 168 13.58 -5.82 -2.55
C VAL A 168 14.94 -5.19 -2.32
N LEU A 169 14.99 -4.08 -1.57
CA LEU A 169 16.22 -3.38 -1.22
C LEU A 169 16.95 -3.95 0.00
N CYS A 170 16.31 -4.84 0.78
CA CYS A 170 16.89 -5.46 1.97
C CYS A 170 18.06 -6.38 1.59
N GLU A 171 19.19 -6.26 2.31
CA GLU A 171 20.40 -7.04 2.03
C GLU A 171 20.19 -8.55 2.19
N SER A 172 19.41 -8.97 3.19
CA SER A 172 19.06 -10.39 3.38
C SER A 172 18.29 -10.94 2.18
N PHE A 173 17.38 -10.17 1.60
CA PHE A 173 16.63 -10.55 0.40
C PHE A 173 17.51 -10.54 -0.86
N LYS A 174 18.35 -9.53 -1.04
CA LYS A 174 19.29 -9.44 -2.16
C LYS A 174 20.23 -10.64 -2.22
N ASN A 175 20.75 -11.05 -1.07
CA ASN A 175 21.70 -12.15 -0.94
C ASN A 175 21.02 -13.53 -0.85
N ALA A 176 19.70 -13.60 -1.04
CA ALA A 176 18.89 -14.82 -0.95
C ALA A 176 19.03 -15.56 0.40
N HIS A 177 19.25 -14.83 1.50
CA HIS A 177 19.18 -15.37 2.86
C HIS A 177 17.72 -15.39 3.31
N LEU A 178 16.97 -16.32 2.75
CA LEU A 178 15.51 -16.40 2.86
C LEU A 178 15.09 -17.53 3.80
N ASP A 179 14.29 -17.18 4.80
CA ASP A 179 13.58 -18.10 5.67
C ASP A 179 12.31 -17.45 6.21
N THR A 180 11.48 -18.21 6.91
CA THR A 180 10.20 -17.73 7.47
C THR A 180 10.36 -16.65 8.55
N GLY A 181 11.54 -16.46 9.10
CA GLY A 181 11.86 -15.44 10.11
C GLY A 181 12.40 -14.14 9.53
N LEU A 182 12.54 -13.99 8.20
CA LEU A 182 13.12 -12.82 7.56
C LEU A 182 12.42 -11.52 7.97
N ILE A 183 11.10 -11.47 7.86
CA ILE A 183 10.31 -10.26 8.16
C ILE A 183 10.50 -9.87 9.63
N GLN A 184 10.46 -10.84 10.54
CA GLN A 184 10.63 -10.59 11.97
C GLN A 184 12.04 -10.07 12.30
N ARG A 185 13.09 -10.62 11.67
CA ARG A 185 14.48 -10.15 11.87
C ARG A 185 14.72 -8.74 11.36
N GLU A 186 14.08 -8.39 10.26
CA GLU A 186 14.25 -7.11 9.57
C GLU A 186 13.06 -6.15 9.83
N GLU A 187 12.24 -6.43 10.86
CA GLU A 187 11.00 -5.72 11.15
C GLU A 187 11.19 -4.20 11.20
N GLU A 188 12.26 -3.75 11.85
CA GLU A 188 12.54 -2.33 12.00
C GLU A 188 12.78 -1.62 10.66
N SER A 189 13.43 -2.28 9.73
CA SER A 189 13.71 -1.74 8.40
C SER A 189 12.53 -1.89 7.42
N LEU A 190 11.74 -2.95 7.57
CA LEU A 190 10.67 -3.30 6.66
C LEU A 190 9.32 -2.66 7.03
N LEU A 191 8.97 -2.60 8.32
CA LEU A 191 7.64 -2.22 8.77
C LEU A 191 7.56 -0.80 9.35
N LYS A 192 8.68 -0.19 9.77
CA LYS A 192 8.62 1.19 10.27
C LYS A 192 8.52 2.18 9.10
N PRO A 193 7.44 2.97 9.05
CA PRO A 193 7.35 4.05 8.06
C PRO A 193 8.44 5.09 8.34
N SER A 194 8.98 5.69 7.28
CA SER A 194 9.85 6.85 7.44
C SER A 194 9.08 7.98 8.13
N ALA A 195 9.48 8.33 9.35
CA ALA A 195 8.80 9.35 10.14
C ALA A 195 8.97 10.75 9.55
N ASP A 196 10.10 11.01 8.91
CA ASP A 196 10.46 12.33 8.41
C ASP A 196 10.06 12.51 6.96
N ILE A 197 9.24 13.54 6.74
CA ILE A 197 8.91 14.00 5.39
C ILE A 197 9.84 15.14 4.99
N SER A 198 10.40 15.07 3.81
CA SER A 198 11.27 16.14 3.33
C SER A 198 10.49 17.43 3.05
N VAL A 199 11.17 18.56 3.21
CA VAL A 199 10.60 19.88 2.93
C VAL A 199 10.13 19.96 1.48
N GLU A 200 10.87 19.32 0.58
CA GLU A 200 10.56 19.27 -0.85
C GLU A 200 9.20 18.62 -1.11
N LEU A 201 8.88 17.52 -0.43
CA LEU A 201 7.59 16.84 -0.60
C LEU A 201 6.42 17.68 -0.07
N VAL A 202 6.57 18.32 1.10
CA VAL A 202 5.55 19.22 1.65
C VAL A 202 5.28 20.39 0.72
N VAL A 203 6.35 21.01 0.23
CA VAL A 203 6.24 22.17 -0.68
C VAL A 203 5.66 21.73 -2.03
N SER A 204 6.00 20.56 -2.53
CA SER A 204 5.43 20.03 -3.78
C SER A 204 3.92 19.74 -3.66
N ALA A 205 3.48 19.12 -2.56
CA ALA A 205 2.06 18.91 -2.30
C ALA A 205 1.29 20.25 -2.21
N ALA A 206 1.85 21.20 -1.49
CA ALA A 206 1.26 22.54 -1.38
C ALA A 206 1.25 23.30 -2.72
N LEU A 207 2.25 23.08 -3.59
CA LEU A 207 2.27 23.67 -4.92
C LEU A 207 1.18 23.07 -5.82
N ILE A 208 0.96 21.75 -5.77
CA ILE A 208 -0.14 21.11 -6.52
C ILE A 208 -1.46 21.77 -6.13
N GLU A 209 -1.74 21.90 -4.84
CA GLU A 209 -2.97 22.54 -4.36
C GLU A 209 -3.09 23.99 -4.87
N LEU A 210 -2.01 24.76 -4.82
CA LEU A 210 -1.99 26.12 -5.30
C LEU A 210 -2.32 26.22 -6.80
N LEU A 211 -1.67 25.36 -7.61
CA LEU A 211 -1.86 25.33 -9.07
C LEU A 211 -3.26 24.80 -9.43
N SER A 212 -3.77 23.79 -8.74
CA SER A 212 -5.10 23.23 -8.97
C SER A 212 -6.20 24.29 -8.70
N ARG A 213 -6.08 25.04 -7.61
CA ARG A 213 -7.00 26.16 -7.31
C ARG A 213 -6.96 27.25 -8.39
N GLN A 214 -5.79 27.52 -8.94
CA GLN A 214 -5.66 28.48 -10.04
C GLN A 214 -6.35 27.99 -11.32
N ALA A 215 -6.21 26.70 -11.64
CA ALA A 215 -6.83 26.10 -12.81
C ALA A 215 -8.36 26.08 -12.71
N GLN A 216 -8.91 25.87 -11.51
CA GLN A 216 -10.37 25.86 -11.27
C GLN A 216 -11.00 27.24 -11.28
N ASN A 217 -10.23 28.29 -11.01
CA ASN A 217 -10.69 29.69 -11.02
C ASN A 217 -9.94 30.50 -12.07
N PRO A 218 -10.22 30.30 -13.37
CA PRO A 218 -9.56 31.06 -14.41
C PRO A 218 -9.93 32.55 -14.27
N VAL A 219 -8.89 33.36 -14.13
CA VAL A 219 -9.08 34.83 -14.07
C VAL A 219 -9.78 35.30 -15.35
N PRO A 220 -10.84 36.12 -15.26
CA PRO A 220 -11.55 36.64 -16.45
C PRO A 220 -10.57 37.25 -17.46
N SER A 221 -10.84 37.09 -18.74
CA SER A 221 -10.00 37.36 -19.91
C SER A 221 -9.54 38.81 -20.12
N ASN A 222 -9.35 39.59 -19.05
CA ASN A 222 -8.83 40.95 -19.15
C ASN A 222 -7.27 40.90 -19.00
N PRO A 223 -6.51 41.25 -20.07
CA PRO A 223 -5.07 41.10 -20.11
C PRO A 223 -4.30 41.81 -18.98
N VAL A 224 -4.86 42.89 -18.42
CA VAL A 224 -4.22 43.64 -17.32
C VAL A 224 -4.20 42.88 -16.01
N TRP A 225 -5.22 42.04 -15.77
CA TRP A 225 -5.34 41.23 -14.54
C TRP A 225 -4.68 39.85 -14.65
N GLN A 226 -4.44 39.35 -15.86
CA GLN A 226 -3.78 38.07 -16.12
C GLN A 226 -2.30 38.07 -15.78
N GLN A 227 -1.63 39.26 -15.83
CA GLN A 227 -0.17 39.31 -15.62
C GLN A 227 0.27 39.19 -14.16
N LYS A 228 -0.63 39.27 -13.19
CA LYS A 228 -0.30 39.18 -11.76
C LYS A 228 -1.34 38.35 -11.01
N ALA A 229 -1.38 37.05 -11.29
CA ALA A 229 -2.05 36.12 -10.39
C ALA A 229 -1.57 36.42 -8.97
N PHE A 230 -2.54 36.65 -8.03
CA PHE A 230 -2.28 36.94 -6.63
C PHE A 230 -1.85 38.37 -6.24
N TRP A 231 -1.94 39.35 -7.14
CA TRP A 231 -1.62 40.73 -6.80
C TRP A 231 -2.53 41.28 -5.70
N ARG A 232 -1.94 41.87 -4.68
CA ARG A 232 -2.63 42.61 -3.59
C ARG A 232 -2.04 44.03 -3.47
N LEU A 233 -2.91 45.02 -3.36
CA LEU A 233 -2.49 46.42 -3.19
C LEU A 233 -1.71 46.57 -1.85
N ASN A 234 -0.48 47.08 -1.89
CA ASN A 234 0.39 47.36 -0.74
C ASN A 234 0.72 46.16 0.16
N GLN A 235 0.62 44.90 -0.33
CA GLN A 235 1.05 43.70 0.39
C GLN A 235 2.04 42.88 -0.43
N LYS A 236 2.97 42.22 0.24
CA LYS A 236 3.80 41.19 -0.41
C LYS A 236 2.87 40.10 -0.94
N ASN A 237 3.08 39.74 -2.19
CA ASN A 237 2.30 38.69 -2.85
C ASN A 237 2.66 37.32 -2.27
N SER A 238 1.92 36.89 -1.26
CA SER A 238 2.17 35.60 -0.59
C SER A 238 0.88 34.81 -0.43
N HIS A 239 1.00 33.48 -0.64
CA HIS A 239 -0.06 32.50 -0.46
C HIS A 239 0.36 31.49 0.59
N THR A 240 -0.54 31.19 1.50
CA THR A 240 -0.34 30.12 2.48
C THR A 240 -1.25 28.97 2.13
N VAL A 241 -0.67 27.81 1.91
CA VAL A 241 -1.36 26.54 1.77
C VAL A 241 -1.19 25.77 3.07
N GLN A 242 -2.29 25.24 3.58
CA GLN A 242 -2.31 24.45 4.81
C GLN A 242 -2.80 23.04 4.45
N LEU A 243 -2.01 22.05 4.80
CA LEU A 243 -2.32 20.64 4.65
C LEU A 243 -2.18 19.95 6.01
N GLN A 244 -2.75 18.80 6.18
CA GLN A 244 -2.64 18.00 7.39
C GLN A 244 -2.04 16.62 7.07
N ARG A 245 -1.11 16.15 7.91
CA ARG A 245 -0.56 14.80 7.83
C ARG A 245 -0.33 14.26 9.24
N ASN A 246 -0.81 13.03 9.51
CA ASN A 246 -0.64 12.36 10.81
C ASN A 246 -1.04 13.25 12.00
N GLY A 247 -2.15 14.00 11.89
CA GLY A 247 -2.60 14.93 12.93
C GLY A 247 -1.89 16.29 12.98
N PHE A 248 -0.75 16.45 12.28
CA PHE A 248 0.01 17.71 12.27
C PHE A 248 -0.39 18.62 11.11
N THR A 249 -0.56 19.91 11.39
CA THR A 249 -0.81 20.92 10.37
C THR A 249 0.50 21.43 9.77
N LEU A 250 0.63 21.29 8.46
CA LEU A 250 1.77 21.73 7.65
C LEU A 250 1.39 23.04 6.96
N LYS A 251 2.18 24.11 7.15
CA LYS A 251 1.92 25.44 6.57
C LYS A 251 3.04 25.81 5.62
N ALA A 252 2.81 25.74 4.31
CA ALA A 252 3.74 26.20 3.30
C ALA A 252 3.32 27.60 2.81
N GLN A 253 4.25 28.55 2.78
CA GLN A 253 4.03 29.90 2.31
C GLN A 253 4.77 30.11 0.99
N PHE A 254 4.07 30.60 -0.02
CA PHE A 254 4.62 30.87 -1.35
C PHE A 254 4.65 32.39 -1.60
N SER A 255 5.81 32.89 -2.00
CA SER A 255 5.99 34.26 -2.48
C SER A 255 6.33 34.21 -3.97
N THR A 256 5.60 34.99 -4.79
CA THR A 256 5.81 35.03 -6.25
C THR A 256 7.11 35.71 -6.60
N GLN A 257 7.87 35.13 -7.53
CA GLN A 257 9.03 35.71 -8.19
C GLN A 257 8.78 35.86 -9.69
N ASP A 258 9.75 36.45 -10.42
CA ASP A 258 9.66 36.65 -11.88
C ASP A 258 9.44 35.33 -12.63
N GLN A 259 10.05 34.25 -12.14
CA GLN A 259 9.85 32.88 -12.64
C GLN A 259 9.61 31.94 -11.47
N GLY A 260 8.32 31.60 -11.19
CA GLY A 260 7.94 30.65 -10.14
C GLY A 260 7.70 31.24 -8.76
N PHE A 261 8.10 30.53 -7.73
CA PHE A 261 7.83 30.86 -6.33
C PHE A 261 9.05 30.63 -5.46
N VAL A 262 9.16 31.39 -4.38
CA VAL A 262 9.92 30.99 -3.20
C VAL A 262 8.93 30.42 -2.21
N ALA A 263 9.09 29.13 -1.90
CA ALA A 263 8.33 28.45 -0.87
C ALA A 263 9.09 28.48 0.46
N SER A 264 8.37 28.74 1.54
CA SER A 264 8.90 28.71 2.91
C SER A 264 8.12 27.69 3.75
N TYR A 265 8.85 26.76 4.37
CA TYR A 265 8.30 25.78 5.30
C TYR A 265 9.30 25.54 6.44
N ASN A 266 8.85 25.59 7.70
CA ASN A 266 9.68 25.42 8.90
C ASN A 266 10.96 26.27 8.91
N GLY A 267 10.89 27.52 8.42
CA GLY A 267 12.03 28.44 8.36
C GLY A 267 13.01 28.20 7.20
N GLN A 268 12.85 27.14 6.43
CA GLN A 268 13.61 26.88 5.23
C GLN A 268 12.92 27.54 4.01
N GLN A 269 13.72 28.07 3.10
CA GLN A 269 13.26 28.66 1.84
C GLN A 269 13.81 27.88 0.66
N ILE A 270 12.94 27.56 -0.28
CA ILE A 270 13.28 26.79 -1.49
C ILE A 270 12.68 27.49 -2.71
N GLU A 271 13.49 27.71 -3.73
CA GLU A 271 13.00 28.15 -5.03
C GLU A 271 12.35 26.98 -5.74
N ILE A 272 11.12 27.18 -6.20
CA ILE A 272 10.31 26.18 -6.87
C ILE A 272 9.55 26.78 -8.06
N GLN A 273 9.63 26.08 -9.19
CA GLN A 273 8.78 26.30 -10.35
C GLN A 273 8.03 25.01 -10.64
N GLY A 274 6.78 25.09 -11.05
CA GLY A 274 6.02 23.91 -11.38
C GLY A 274 4.85 24.19 -12.29
N GLN A 275 4.49 23.15 -13.05
CA GLN A 275 3.34 23.12 -13.94
C GLN A 275 2.68 21.76 -13.86
N LEU A 276 1.36 21.75 -13.77
CA LEU A 276 0.57 20.53 -13.97
C LEU A 276 0.65 20.15 -15.45
N VAL A 277 1.20 18.98 -15.73
CA VAL A 277 1.31 18.43 -17.09
C VAL A 277 -0.01 17.81 -17.50
N ASP A 278 -0.61 17.10 -16.55
CA ASP A 278 -1.92 16.45 -16.64
C ASP A 278 -2.56 16.40 -15.24
N ALA A 279 -3.64 15.62 -15.10
CA ALA A 279 -4.38 15.48 -13.84
C ALA A 279 -3.58 14.80 -12.72
N HIS A 280 -2.49 14.12 -13.06
CA HIS A 280 -1.72 13.25 -12.13
C HIS A 280 -0.21 13.49 -12.17
N THR A 281 0.27 14.47 -12.93
CA THR A 281 1.70 14.73 -13.11
C THR A 281 2.04 16.19 -12.88
N LEU A 282 2.90 16.45 -11.90
CA LEU A 282 3.55 17.73 -11.67
C LEU A 282 4.97 17.71 -12.26
N ALA A 283 5.22 18.53 -13.29
CA ALA A 283 6.58 18.85 -13.68
C ALA A 283 7.07 20.00 -12.81
N LEU A 284 8.18 19.83 -12.13
CA LEU A 284 8.74 20.86 -11.26
C LEU A 284 10.25 20.99 -11.40
N GLN A 285 10.72 22.20 -11.16
CA GLN A 285 12.11 22.53 -10.94
C GLN A 285 12.26 22.96 -9.48
N LEU A 286 13.07 22.25 -8.72
CA LEU A 286 13.26 22.47 -7.30
C LEU A 286 14.75 22.53 -7.00
N ALA A 287 15.21 23.62 -6.39
CA ALA A 287 16.63 23.86 -6.13
C ALA A 287 17.53 23.61 -7.37
N GLY A 288 17.05 23.99 -8.57
CA GLY A 288 17.77 23.82 -9.84
C GLY A 288 17.65 22.45 -10.50
N LYS A 289 17.03 21.45 -9.85
CA LYS A 289 16.81 20.10 -10.41
C LYS A 289 15.41 20.00 -11.02
N GLN A 290 15.33 19.50 -12.25
CA GLN A 290 14.08 19.19 -12.91
C GLN A 290 13.65 17.76 -12.56
N GLN A 291 12.36 17.60 -12.19
CA GLN A 291 11.77 16.28 -11.92
C GLN A 291 10.26 16.28 -12.25
N LYS A 292 9.73 15.08 -12.41
CA LYS A 292 8.28 14.85 -12.49
C LYS A 292 7.86 14.07 -11.25
N LEU A 293 6.78 14.51 -10.61
CA LEU A 293 6.14 13.82 -9.50
C LEU A 293 4.75 13.37 -9.93
N ALA A 294 4.47 12.10 -9.71
CA ALA A 294 3.12 11.58 -9.82
C ALA A 294 2.32 11.93 -8.56
N PHE A 295 1.06 12.25 -8.74
CA PHE A 295 0.14 12.54 -7.64
C PHE A 295 -1.29 12.12 -7.96
N SER A 296 -2.07 11.88 -6.91
CA SER A 296 -3.51 11.78 -6.94
C SER A 296 -4.11 12.94 -6.14
N GLN A 297 -5.21 13.50 -6.60
CA GLN A 297 -5.93 14.56 -5.89
C GLN A 297 -7.41 14.20 -5.79
N THR A 298 -7.93 14.19 -4.57
CA THR A 298 -9.32 13.90 -4.23
C THR A 298 -9.94 15.09 -3.48
N GLU A 299 -11.22 15.02 -3.15
CA GLU A 299 -11.86 16.01 -2.26
C GLU A 299 -11.27 16.02 -0.85
N GLN A 300 -10.60 14.94 -0.42
CA GLN A 300 -10.03 14.80 0.91
C GLN A 300 -8.59 15.32 1.01
N GLY A 301 -7.84 15.33 -0.10
CA GLY A 301 -6.44 15.74 -0.08
C GLY A 301 -5.67 15.34 -1.33
N ILE A 302 -4.35 15.31 -1.16
CA ILE A 302 -3.37 15.00 -2.20
C ILE A 302 -2.49 13.86 -1.72
N THR A 303 -2.26 12.87 -2.58
CA THR A 303 -1.28 11.81 -2.37
C THR A 303 -0.16 11.97 -3.39
N LEU A 304 1.08 12.14 -2.92
CA LEU A 304 2.28 12.14 -3.76
C LEU A 304 2.87 10.75 -3.83
N PHE A 305 3.39 10.37 -5.01
CA PHE A 305 4.09 9.10 -5.21
C PHE A 305 5.55 9.38 -5.56
N GLN A 306 6.46 8.77 -4.80
CA GLN A 306 7.90 8.88 -5.05
C GLN A 306 8.62 7.63 -4.57
N ASN A 307 9.39 6.99 -5.46
CA ASN A 307 10.23 5.84 -5.15
C ASN A 307 9.47 4.72 -4.41
N GLY A 308 8.32 4.30 -4.92
CA GLY A 308 7.50 3.24 -4.30
C GLY A 308 6.79 3.63 -3.00
N GLN A 309 6.94 4.87 -2.54
CA GLN A 309 6.28 5.40 -1.35
C GLN A 309 5.11 6.30 -1.72
N SER A 310 4.05 6.28 -0.93
CA SER A 310 2.92 7.20 -1.02
C SER A 310 2.89 8.14 0.18
N TYR A 311 2.70 9.44 -0.09
CA TYR A 311 2.68 10.48 0.93
C TYR A 311 1.33 11.20 0.89
N LYS A 312 0.43 10.87 1.80
CA LYS A 312 -0.91 11.45 1.87
C LYS A 312 -0.92 12.73 2.68
N PHE A 313 -1.53 13.76 2.11
CA PHE A 313 -1.77 15.08 2.70
C PHE A 313 -3.25 15.39 2.62
N ASN A 314 -3.90 15.58 3.76
CA ASN A 314 -5.32 15.91 3.83
C ASN A 314 -5.53 17.43 3.78
N TYR A 315 -6.64 17.86 3.20
CA TYR A 315 -7.10 19.24 3.34
C TYR A 315 -7.60 19.49 4.75
N LEU A 316 -7.33 20.68 5.28
CA LEU A 316 -7.96 21.12 6.53
C LEU A 316 -9.46 21.29 6.28
N LYS A 317 -10.27 20.46 6.91
CA LYS A 317 -11.71 20.68 6.99
C LYS A 317 -11.93 21.94 7.83
N SER A 318 -12.70 22.89 7.32
CA SER A 318 -13.20 24.01 8.13
C SER A 318 -14.31 23.48 9.03
N ASP A 319 -13.94 22.96 10.19
CA ASP A 319 -14.89 22.44 11.16
C ASP A 319 -15.64 23.60 11.83
N PHE A 320 -16.75 24.00 11.21
CA PHE A 320 -17.73 24.84 11.89
C PHE A 320 -18.67 24.04 12.82
N ASN A 321 -18.55 22.70 12.89
CA ASN A 321 -19.48 21.82 13.60
C ASN A 321 -18.87 20.65 14.40
N ASN A 322 -17.60 20.67 14.81
CA ASN A 322 -17.06 19.59 15.64
C ASN A 322 -16.90 20.02 17.09
N GLN A 323 -17.98 19.92 17.86
CA GLN A 323 -17.96 19.86 19.33
C GLN A 323 -18.11 18.43 19.88
N ASP A 324 -18.16 17.36 19.08
CA ASP A 324 -18.49 16.01 19.57
C ASP A 324 -17.62 14.85 19.02
N GLU A 325 -16.35 15.06 18.69
CA GLU A 325 -15.43 13.93 18.49
C GLU A 325 -14.26 13.93 19.51
N GLN A 326 -14.59 14.05 20.78
CA GLN A 326 -13.85 13.38 21.83
C GLN A 326 -14.49 11.99 21.98
N GLY A 327 -14.32 11.13 20.96
CA GLY A 327 -14.55 9.70 21.08
C GLY A 327 -13.61 9.20 22.18
N THR A 328 -14.20 8.72 23.23
CA THR A 328 -13.56 8.19 24.43
C THR A 328 -12.44 7.22 24.01
N GLU A 329 -11.20 7.49 24.43
CA GLU A 329 -10.01 6.63 24.29
C GLU A 329 -10.20 5.21 24.85
N ASN A 330 -11.40 4.90 25.34
CA ASN A 330 -11.76 3.70 26.07
C ASN A 330 -12.60 2.69 25.30
N ASN A 331 -13.05 2.97 24.07
CA ASN A 331 -13.86 2.02 23.30
C ASN A 331 -13.03 1.27 22.28
N LEU A 332 -13.06 -0.06 22.37
CA LEU A 332 -12.40 -0.93 21.39
C LEU A 332 -13.31 -1.09 20.18
N ILE A 333 -12.81 -0.66 19.03
CA ILE A 333 -13.55 -0.66 17.75
C ILE A 333 -13.06 -1.77 16.82
N ALA A 334 -13.92 -2.22 15.93
CA ALA A 334 -13.56 -3.15 14.87
C ALA A 334 -12.59 -2.47 13.89
N PRO A 335 -11.38 -3.01 13.69
CA PRO A 335 -10.40 -2.44 12.76
C PRO A 335 -10.82 -2.63 11.29
N MET A 336 -11.66 -3.62 11.02
CA MET A 336 -12.14 -4.00 9.69
C MET A 336 -13.52 -4.64 9.77
N PRO A 337 -14.30 -4.70 8.69
CA PRO A 337 -15.53 -5.48 8.65
C PRO A 337 -15.20 -6.97 8.66
N GLY A 338 -16.04 -7.74 9.37
CA GLY A 338 -15.86 -9.19 9.47
C GLY A 338 -16.96 -9.84 10.28
N VAL A 339 -16.72 -11.09 10.69
CA VAL A 339 -17.64 -11.88 11.53
C VAL A 339 -16.94 -12.21 12.84
N ILE A 340 -17.61 -11.97 13.95
CA ILE A 340 -17.11 -12.37 15.28
C ILE A 340 -17.09 -13.89 15.37
N THR A 341 -15.90 -14.48 15.47
CA THR A 341 -15.74 -15.94 15.60
C THR A 341 -15.79 -16.41 17.05
N GLN A 342 -15.26 -15.59 17.98
CA GLN A 342 -15.27 -15.88 19.40
C GLN A 342 -15.39 -14.60 20.22
N VAL A 343 -16.10 -14.69 21.34
CA VAL A 343 -16.16 -13.68 22.40
C VAL A 343 -15.64 -14.35 23.66
N LEU A 344 -14.54 -13.85 24.22
CA LEU A 344 -13.81 -14.48 25.33
C LEU A 344 -14.02 -13.75 26.66
N VAL A 345 -14.74 -12.63 26.63
CA VAL A 345 -14.98 -11.80 27.81
C VAL A 345 -16.46 -11.46 27.96
N ALA A 346 -16.89 -11.26 29.20
CA ALA A 346 -18.22 -10.81 29.57
C ALA A 346 -18.17 -9.46 30.30
N ALA A 347 -19.32 -8.81 30.42
CA ALA A 347 -19.43 -7.57 31.19
C ALA A 347 -19.01 -7.81 32.66
N ASN A 348 -18.21 -6.89 33.20
CA ASN A 348 -17.55 -6.90 34.51
C ASN A 348 -16.32 -7.82 34.63
N ASP A 349 -15.86 -8.44 33.56
CA ASP A 349 -14.61 -9.21 33.59
C ASP A 349 -13.40 -8.27 33.74
N LYS A 350 -12.47 -8.69 34.61
CA LYS A 350 -11.17 -8.02 34.75
C LYS A 350 -10.19 -8.62 33.75
N VAL A 351 -9.59 -7.77 32.94
CA VAL A 351 -8.62 -8.16 31.91
C VAL A 351 -7.31 -7.44 32.12
N LYS A 352 -6.23 -8.09 31.69
CA LYS A 352 -4.89 -7.53 31.68
C LYS A 352 -4.56 -7.04 30.27
N LYS A 353 -3.60 -6.16 30.20
CA LYS A 353 -3.01 -5.73 28.93
C LYS A 353 -2.66 -6.95 28.08
N ASP A 354 -2.97 -6.88 26.79
CA ASP A 354 -2.76 -7.91 25.76
C ASP A 354 -3.64 -9.18 25.88
N ASP A 355 -4.53 -9.27 26.88
CA ASP A 355 -5.54 -10.35 26.91
C ASP A 355 -6.44 -10.29 25.67
N VAL A 356 -6.74 -11.45 25.07
CA VAL A 356 -7.64 -11.54 23.92
C VAL A 356 -9.07 -11.41 24.38
N LEU A 357 -9.78 -10.41 23.88
CA LEU A 357 -11.18 -10.12 24.26
C LEU A 357 -12.17 -10.77 23.29
N MET A 358 -11.88 -10.64 22.01
CA MET A 358 -12.69 -11.20 20.92
C MET A 358 -11.80 -11.62 19.76
N THR A 359 -12.31 -12.49 18.90
CA THR A 359 -11.70 -12.87 17.63
C THR A 359 -12.65 -12.51 16.50
N LEU A 360 -12.13 -11.80 15.52
CA LEU A 360 -12.83 -11.38 14.31
C LEU A 360 -12.23 -12.14 13.12
N GLU A 361 -13.04 -12.76 12.29
CA GLU A 361 -12.63 -13.34 11.01
C GLU A 361 -12.99 -12.40 9.87
N ALA A 362 -12.00 -12.04 9.07
CA ALA A 362 -12.19 -11.31 7.83
C ALA A 362 -11.25 -11.90 6.76
N MET A 363 -11.75 -12.13 5.54
CA MET A 363 -10.95 -12.61 4.41
C MET A 363 -10.12 -13.87 4.72
N LYS A 364 -10.67 -14.80 5.54
CA LYS A 364 -10.00 -16.04 6.03
C LYS A 364 -8.81 -15.81 6.97
N ILE A 365 -8.67 -14.60 7.50
CA ILE A 365 -7.67 -14.27 8.52
C ILE A 365 -8.41 -14.03 9.84
N GLU A 366 -7.97 -14.69 10.91
CA GLU A 366 -8.43 -14.42 12.27
C GLU A 366 -7.65 -13.28 12.89
N TYR A 367 -8.36 -12.25 13.34
CA TYR A 367 -7.80 -11.11 14.04
C TYR A 367 -8.24 -11.08 15.49
N SER A 368 -7.28 -11.01 16.42
CA SER A 368 -7.57 -10.96 17.86
C SER A 368 -7.64 -9.52 18.34
N ILE A 369 -8.79 -9.11 18.86
CA ILE A 369 -8.97 -7.84 19.58
C ILE A 369 -8.44 -8.04 20.99
N ARG A 370 -7.46 -7.21 21.39
CA ARG A 370 -6.77 -7.33 22.67
C ARG A 370 -7.00 -6.09 23.56
N ALA A 371 -6.91 -6.31 24.87
CA ALA A 371 -6.97 -5.23 25.86
C ALA A 371 -5.76 -4.32 25.72
N PRO A 372 -5.93 -2.99 25.57
CA PRO A 372 -4.82 -2.04 25.47
C PRO A 372 -4.10 -1.83 26.79
N HIS A 373 -4.79 -2.01 27.91
CA HIS A 373 -4.28 -1.86 29.27
C HIS A 373 -5.02 -2.79 30.23
N ASP A 374 -4.60 -2.86 31.50
CA ASP A 374 -5.35 -3.51 32.58
C ASP A 374 -6.65 -2.73 32.84
N GLY A 375 -7.80 -3.43 32.92
CA GLY A 375 -9.08 -2.78 33.08
C GLY A 375 -10.24 -3.73 33.32
N ILE A 376 -11.45 -3.18 33.21
CA ILE A 376 -12.72 -3.91 33.36
C ILE A 376 -13.55 -3.71 32.09
N ILE A 377 -14.14 -4.77 31.59
CA ILE A 377 -15.10 -4.72 30.48
C ILE A 377 -16.42 -4.19 30.98
N ALA A 378 -16.84 -3.01 30.53
CA ALA A 378 -18.14 -2.46 30.91
C ALA A 378 -19.28 -3.14 30.15
N SER A 379 -19.13 -3.27 28.82
CA SER A 379 -20.13 -3.88 27.94
C SER A 379 -19.46 -4.58 26.75
N SER A 380 -20.08 -5.63 26.27
CA SER A 380 -19.76 -6.28 24.99
C SER A 380 -21.00 -6.17 24.09
N TYR A 381 -20.83 -5.57 22.91
CA TYR A 381 -21.96 -5.22 22.03
C TYR A 381 -22.29 -6.28 21.00
N PHE A 382 -21.37 -7.22 20.73
CA PHE A 382 -21.52 -8.24 19.70
C PHE A 382 -21.35 -9.64 20.26
N GLN A 383 -21.95 -10.61 19.59
CA GLN A 383 -21.90 -12.03 19.91
C GLN A 383 -21.23 -12.82 18.79
N LYS A 384 -20.85 -14.08 19.10
CA LYS A 384 -20.33 -14.99 18.08
C LYS A 384 -21.31 -15.14 16.92
N GLY A 385 -20.84 -14.93 15.70
CA GLY A 385 -21.60 -15.00 14.45
C GLY A 385 -22.15 -13.66 13.97
N ASP A 386 -22.01 -12.58 14.77
CA ASP A 386 -22.44 -11.25 14.34
C ASP A 386 -21.47 -10.66 13.29
N GLN A 387 -22.05 -9.94 12.33
CA GLN A 387 -21.29 -9.16 11.37
C GLN A 387 -21.02 -7.77 11.92
N VAL A 388 -19.78 -7.31 11.80
CA VAL A 388 -19.35 -5.99 12.22
C VAL A 388 -18.78 -5.20 11.04
N LYS A 389 -18.88 -3.88 11.10
CA LYS A 389 -18.26 -2.95 10.15
C LYS A 389 -17.03 -2.33 10.78
N ALA A 390 -16.10 -1.85 9.95
CA ALA A 390 -14.97 -1.05 10.44
C ALA A 390 -15.49 0.16 11.23
N GLY A 391 -14.98 0.36 12.44
CA GLY A 391 -15.38 1.44 13.33
C GLY A 391 -16.55 1.10 14.27
N ASP A 392 -17.17 -0.08 14.15
CA ASP A 392 -18.19 -0.51 15.12
C ASP A 392 -17.54 -0.69 16.49
N GLU A 393 -18.20 -0.18 17.55
CA GLU A 393 -17.75 -0.35 18.92
C GLU A 393 -18.01 -1.80 19.38
N LEU A 394 -16.94 -2.55 19.63
CA LEU A 394 -17.02 -3.96 20.01
C LEU A 394 -17.18 -4.16 21.50
N VAL A 395 -16.40 -3.41 22.28
CA VAL A 395 -16.29 -3.52 23.72
C VAL A 395 -16.12 -2.14 24.32
N GLU A 396 -16.92 -1.83 25.33
CA GLU A 396 -16.71 -0.68 26.21
C GLU A 396 -15.75 -1.07 27.32
N PHE A 397 -14.65 -0.33 27.43
CA PHE A 397 -13.54 -0.64 28.31
C PHE A 397 -13.36 0.45 29.37
N GLN A 398 -13.24 0.07 30.63
CA GLN A 398 -12.99 1.01 31.73
C GLN A 398 -11.62 0.74 32.36
N LEU A 399 -10.81 1.79 32.46
CA LEU A 399 -9.54 1.71 33.18
C LEU A 399 -9.80 1.41 34.67
N LEU A 400 -9.01 0.53 35.27
CA LEU A 400 -8.94 0.42 36.71
C LEU A 400 -8.37 1.76 37.23
N ALA A 401 -9.18 2.52 37.98
CA ALA A 401 -8.65 3.68 38.71
C ALA A 401 -7.52 3.18 39.61
N GLU A 402 -6.29 3.70 39.45
CA GLU A 402 -5.24 3.49 40.46
C GLU A 402 -5.79 4.04 41.78
N GLU A 403 -5.90 3.17 42.79
CA GLU A 403 -6.09 3.61 44.16
C GLU A 403 -4.86 4.44 44.51
N VAL A 404 -5.05 5.77 44.52
CA VAL A 404 -4.07 6.70 45.05
C VAL A 404 -3.99 6.41 46.53
N ALA A 405 -2.95 5.68 46.95
CA ALA A 405 -2.59 5.45 48.32
C ALA A 405 -1.69 6.60 48.81
#